data_9535ca3d7e455b510342fb4a81c516f3
#
_entry.id   9535ca3d7e455b510342fb4a81c516f3
#
_cell.length_a   1.000
_cell.length_b   1.000
_cell.length_c   1.000
_cell.angle_alpha   90.00
_cell.angle_beta   90.00
_cell.angle_gamma   90.00
#
_symmetry.space_group_name_H-M   'P 1'
#
loop_
_entity.id
_entity.type
_entity.pdbx_description
1 polymer ?
#
loop_
_entity_poly.entity_id
_entity_poly.type
_entity_poly.pdbx_seq_one_letter_code
_entity_poly.pdbx_strand_id
1 'polypeptide(L)'
;MDTTLQDRQDIADLMTGWIRRDLGEWDLLRELFHPDGRIEVTWFEGPASEFVDASARMGASDLRTKHLITAPVATFSADGMRAVSETNAVIVAQNVRLGLGCEAHNRFIDRLERRDAGWRILHRTSVYDFGSFTFPVGVVEIDRAALEKYPREYAALAYLLEVSGFPVQRTFATRGSELERVIKQSAMDWLERQAQL
;
A
#
# COMPACT_ATOMS: atom_id res chain seq x y z
N MET A 1 9.18 6.90 26.94
CA MET A 1 7.90 6.27 27.35
C MET A 1 7.95 4.82 26.86
N ASP A 2 7.66 3.85 27.71
CA ASP A 2 7.71 2.45 27.25
C ASP A 2 6.56 2.18 26.29
N THR A 3 6.88 1.55 25.14
CA THR A 3 5.89 1.12 24.18
C THR A 3 5.01 0.03 24.78
N THR A 4 3.70 0.25 24.78
CA THR A 4 2.72 -0.66 25.38
C THR A 4 2.26 -1.74 24.39
N LEU A 5 1.67 -2.82 24.92
CA LEU A 5 0.94 -3.78 24.09
C LEU A 5 -0.21 -3.11 23.34
N GLN A 6 -0.82 -2.07 23.93
CA GLN A 6 -1.87 -1.30 23.29
C GLN A 6 -1.37 -0.57 22.05
N ASP A 7 -0.20 0.09 22.10
CA ASP A 7 0.37 0.76 20.91
C ASP A 7 0.59 -0.23 19.76
N ARG A 8 1.06 -1.45 20.06
CA ARG A 8 1.23 -2.50 19.05
C ARG A 8 -0.10 -2.97 18.47
N GLN A 9 -1.12 -3.11 19.31
CA GLN A 9 -2.47 -3.49 18.89
C GLN A 9 -3.09 -2.38 18.03
N ASP A 10 -2.98 -1.12 18.43
CA ASP A 10 -3.50 0.03 17.68
C ASP A 10 -2.89 0.08 16.26
N ILE A 11 -1.57 -0.16 16.16
CA ILE A 11 -0.89 -0.23 14.85
C ILE A 11 -1.37 -1.44 14.04
N ALA A 12 -1.57 -2.60 14.67
CA ALA A 12 -2.09 -3.78 13.98
C ALA A 12 -3.53 -3.53 13.46
N ASP A 13 -4.35 -2.82 14.23
CA ASP A 13 -5.71 -2.46 13.85
C ASP A 13 -5.73 -1.46 12.67
N LEU A 14 -4.77 -0.53 12.59
CA LEU A 14 -4.60 0.32 11.42
C LEU A 14 -4.29 -0.50 10.16
N MET A 15 -3.43 -1.53 10.27
CA MET A 15 -3.09 -2.38 9.13
C MET A 15 -4.30 -3.20 8.66
N THR A 16 -4.98 -3.87 9.58
CA THR A 16 -6.19 -4.66 9.26
C THR A 16 -7.36 -3.76 8.85
N GLY A 17 -7.40 -2.52 9.32
CA GLY A 17 -8.34 -1.48 8.91
C GLY A 17 -8.33 -1.19 7.41
N TRP A 18 -7.27 -1.59 6.68
CA TRP A 18 -7.23 -1.49 5.21
C TRP A 18 -8.38 -2.21 4.49
N ILE A 19 -9.04 -3.17 5.14
CA ILE A 19 -10.23 -3.84 4.62
C ILE A 19 -11.35 -2.83 4.25
N ARG A 20 -11.37 -1.63 4.87
CA ARG A 20 -12.33 -0.57 4.58
C ARG A 20 -12.32 -0.16 3.10
N ARG A 21 -11.13 -0.20 2.47
CA ARG A 21 -10.97 0.04 1.04
C ARG A 21 -11.72 -1.01 0.20
N ASP A 22 -11.60 -2.28 0.56
CA ASP A 22 -12.23 -3.39 -0.15
C ASP A 22 -13.75 -3.44 0.05
N LEU A 23 -14.23 -2.87 1.16
CA LEU A 23 -15.66 -2.76 1.50
C LEU A 23 -16.30 -1.46 0.98
N GLY A 24 -15.51 -0.52 0.46
CA GLY A 24 -16.01 0.78 0.01
C GLY A 24 -16.40 1.72 1.17
N GLU A 25 -15.85 1.50 2.35
CA GLU A 25 -16.10 2.31 3.55
C GLU A 25 -15.11 3.48 3.59
N TRP A 26 -15.32 4.44 2.68
CA TRP A 26 -14.33 5.48 2.34
C TRP A 26 -14.03 6.43 3.49
N ASP A 27 -15.02 6.80 4.30
CA ASP A 27 -14.81 7.68 5.46
C ASP A 27 -13.96 6.97 6.52
N LEU A 28 -14.22 5.69 6.78
CA LEU A 28 -13.44 4.88 7.71
C LEU A 28 -12.00 4.61 7.18
N LEU A 29 -11.85 4.45 5.85
CA LEU A 29 -10.52 4.36 5.25
C LEU A 29 -9.72 5.65 5.44
N ARG A 30 -10.36 6.80 5.33
CA ARG A 30 -9.73 8.12 5.53
C ARG A 30 -9.20 8.28 6.95
N GLU A 31 -9.89 7.74 7.94
CA GLU A 31 -9.50 7.82 9.35
C GLU A 31 -8.22 7.04 9.69
N LEU A 32 -7.78 6.11 8.83
CA LEU A 32 -6.51 5.40 9.03
C LEU A 32 -5.30 6.34 8.85
N PHE A 33 -5.48 7.46 8.17
CA PHE A 33 -4.41 8.41 7.87
C PHE A 33 -4.55 9.68 8.71
N HIS A 34 -3.40 10.33 8.96
CA HIS A 34 -3.42 11.72 9.38
C HIS A 34 -3.95 12.62 8.26
N PRO A 35 -4.53 13.81 8.57
CA PRO A 35 -5.02 14.74 7.56
C PRO A 35 -3.93 15.17 6.54
N ASP A 36 -2.67 15.22 6.98
CA ASP A 36 -1.47 15.51 6.18
C ASP A 36 -0.80 14.22 5.66
N GLY A 37 -1.46 13.06 5.81
CA GLY A 37 -0.95 11.76 5.40
C GLY A 37 -0.78 11.64 3.89
N ARG A 38 0.19 10.81 3.48
CA ARG A 38 0.52 10.53 2.06
C ARG A 38 0.59 9.05 1.79
N ILE A 39 0.40 8.68 0.51
CA ILE A 39 0.53 7.31 0.04
C ILE A 39 1.19 7.24 -1.33
N GLU A 40 2.02 6.22 -1.53
CA GLU A 40 2.69 5.88 -2.78
C GLU A 40 2.47 4.41 -3.13
N VAL A 41 1.64 4.16 -4.12
CA VAL A 41 1.35 2.83 -4.68
C VAL A 41 1.37 2.90 -6.20
N THR A 42 1.45 1.77 -6.92
CA THR A 42 1.65 1.71 -8.37
C THR A 42 0.76 2.64 -9.21
N TRP A 43 -0.45 2.91 -8.80
CA TRP A 43 -1.43 3.69 -9.56
C TRP A 43 -1.74 5.07 -8.96
N PHE A 44 -1.16 5.40 -7.80
CA PHE A 44 -1.40 6.66 -7.12
C PHE A 44 -0.20 7.09 -6.26
N GLU A 45 0.09 8.39 -6.31
CA GLU A 45 1.04 9.05 -5.42
C GLU A 45 0.47 10.42 -5.03
N GLY A 46 0.35 10.70 -3.73
CA GLY A 46 -0.19 11.97 -3.28
C GLY A 46 -0.76 11.97 -1.85
N PRO A 47 -1.56 12.99 -1.53
CA PRO A 47 -2.29 13.06 -0.27
C PRO A 47 -3.21 11.85 -0.08
N ALA A 48 -3.28 11.30 1.15
CA ALA A 48 -4.12 10.15 1.44
C ALA A 48 -5.61 10.44 1.23
N SER A 49 -6.06 11.69 1.46
CA SER A 49 -7.43 12.10 1.17
C SER A 49 -7.80 11.94 -0.31
N GLU A 50 -6.91 12.36 -1.21
CA GLU A 50 -7.11 12.23 -2.66
C GLU A 50 -7.03 10.77 -3.11
N PHE A 51 -6.18 9.94 -2.46
CA PHE A 51 -6.15 8.50 -2.68
C PHE A 51 -7.48 7.83 -2.36
N VAL A 52 -8.14 8.22 -1.27
CA VAL A 52 -9.46 7.67 -0.90
C VAL A 52 -10.49 8.00 -1.97
N ASP A 53 -10.51 9.25 -2.46
CA ASP A 53 -11.42 9.67 -3.53
C ASP A 53 -11.12 8.95 -4.86
N ALA A 54 -9.85 8.77 -5.19
CA ALA A 54 -9.42 7.99 -6.35
C ALA A 54 -9.78 6.50 -6.21
N SER A 55 -9.66 5.93 -5.00
CA SER A 55 -10.07 4.55 -4.70
C SER A 55 -11.58 4.35 -4.89
N ALA A 56 -12.40 5.32 -4.49
CA ALA A 56 -13.85 5.29 -4.70
C ALA A 56 -14.19 5.26 -6.20
N ARG A 57 -13.50 6.06 -7.01
CA ARG A 57 -13.67 6.03 -8.48
C ARG A 57 -13.22 4.69 -9.08
N MET A 58 -12.10 4.13 -8.62
CA MET A 58 -11.63 2.80 -9.05
C MET A 58 -12.64 1.71 -8.67
N GLY A 59 -13.20 1.76 -7.47
CA GLY A 59 -14.20 0.80 -6.99
C GLY A 59 -15.49 0.82 -7.81
N ALA A 60 -15.82 1.93 -8.47
CA ALA A 60 -16.97 2.05 -9.39
C ALA A 60 -16.67 1.53 -10.81
N SER A 61 -15.42 1.16 -11.13
CA SER A 61 -15.01 0.62 -12.43
C SER A 61 -15.25 -0.91 -12.52
N ASP A 62 -14.73 -1.55 -13.59
CA ASP A 62 -14.73 -3.01 -13.73
C ASP A 62 -13.68 -3.71 -12.85
N LEU A 63 -12.81 -2.97 -12.16
CA LEU A 63 -11.83 -3.54 -11.24
C LEU A 63 -12.47 -3.95 -9.92
N ARG A 64 -12.11 -5.16 -9.49
CA ARG A 64 -12.40 -5.67 -8.14
C ARG A 64 -11.08 -5.96 -7.47
N THR A 65 -10.91 -5.51 -6.25
CA THR A 65 -9.69 -5.71 -5.49
C THR A 65 -9.99 -6.29 -4.11
N LYS A 66 -9.09 -7.11 -3.62
CA LYS A 66 -9.07 -7.63 -2.27
C LYS A 66 -7.66 -7.57 -1.73
N HIS A 67 -7.51 -7.13 -0.49
CA HIS A 67 -6.22 -7.07 0.18
C HIS A 67 -6.19 -8.05 1.35
N LEU A 68 -5.18 -8.90 1.39
CA LEU A 68 -4.86 -9.76 2.53
C LEU A 68 -3.67 -9.12 3.24
N ILE A 69 -3.88 -8.64 4.46
CA ILE A 69 -2.89 -7.91 5.24
C ILE A 69 -2.52 -8.75 6.47
N THR A 70 -1.22 -8.89 6.74
CA THR A 70 -0.74 -9.59 7.93
C THR A 70 -0.54 -8.63 9.11
N ALA A 71 -0.18 -9.18 10.28
CA ALA A 71 0.28 -8.37 11.39
C ALA A 71 1.59 -7.63 11.03
N PRO A 72 1.76 -6.36 11.45
CA PRO A 72 2.96 -5.57 11.19
C PRO A 72 4.13 -5.94 12.09
N VAL A 73 5.35 -5.76 11.56
CA VAL A 73 6.56 -5.64 12.38
C VAL A 73 6.81 -4.16 12.59
N ALA A 74 6.72 -3.67 13.83
CA ALA A 74 6.85 -2.26 14.16
C ALA A 74 8.06 -1.95 15.04
N THR A 75 8.82 -0.92 14.66
CA THR A 75 9.92 -0.30 15.42
C THR A 75 9.48 1.09 15.87
N PHE A 76 9.68 1.41 17.14
CA PHE A 76 9.23 2.66 17.75
C PHE A 76 10.38 3.61 18.01
N SER A 77 10.09 4.91 17.95
CA SER A 77 11.02 5.96 18.41
C SER A 77 11.21 5.92 19.93
N ALA A 78 12.29 6.51 20.42
CA ALA A 78 12.62 6.53 21.85
C ALA A 78 11.55 7.20 22.73
N ASP A 79 10.83 8.20 22.18
CA ASP A 79 9.72 8.88 22.85
C ASP A 79 8.39 8.13 22.78
N GLY A 80 8.31 7.06 21.95
CA GLY A 80 7.11 6.27 21.73
C GLY A 80 6.01 7.00 20.94
N MET A 81 6.31 8.12 20.28
CA MET A 81 5.33 8.92 19.54
C MET A 81 5.34 8.63 18.03
N ARG A 82 6.36 7.94 17.55
CA ARG A 82 6.49 7.55 16.13
C ARG A 82 6.82 6.08 16.03
N ALA A 83 6.41 5.48 14.91
CA ALA A 83 6.78 4.12 14.57
C ALA A 83 6.99 3.98 13.05
N VAL A 84 7.87 3.06 12.68
CA VAL A 84 7.97 2.52 11.32
C VAL A 84 7.48 1.09 11.35
N SER A 85 6.55 0.74 10.46
CA SER A 85 6.12 -0.65 10.32
C SER A 85 6.38 -1.20 8.94
N GLU A 86 6.68 -2.49 8.88
CA GLU A 86 6.73 -3.29 7.66
C GLU A 86 5.65 -4.37 7.74
N THR A 87 4.77 -4.42 6.75
CA THR A 87 3.59 -5.28 6.78
C THR A 87 3.44 -6.01 5.45
N ASN A 88 3.42 -7.34 5.46
CA ASN A 88 3.13 -8.11 4.25
C ASN A 88 1.68 -7.91 3.82
N ALA A 89 1.49 -7.81 2.51
CA ALA A 89 0.18 -7.74 1.89
C ALA A 89 0.14 -8.56 0.60
N VAL A 90 -1.04 -9.07 0.28
CA VAL A 90 -1.35 -9.63 -1.03
C VAL A 90 -2.51 -8.85 -1.61
N ILE A 91 -2.32 -8.33 -2.81
CA ILE A 91 -3.36 -7.71 -3.61
C ILE A 91 -3.88 -8.76 -4.58
N VAL A 92 -5.15 -9.12 -4.46
CA VAL A 92 -5.87 -9.89 -5.48
C VAL A 92 -6.73 -8.91 -6.25
N ALA A 93 -6.50 -8.80 -7.55
CA ALA A 93 -7.23 -7.88 -8.41
C ALA A 93 -7.79 -8.60 -9.64
N GLN A 94 -8.95 -8.16 -10.09
CA GLN A 94 -9.61 -8.70 -11.28
C GLN A 94 -10.33 -7.59 -12.04
N ASN A 95 -10.13 -7.53 -13.35
CA ASN A 95 -11.04 -6.82 -14.25
C ASN A 95 -12.10 -7.81 -14.73
N VAL A 96 -13.34 -7.63 -14.23
CA VAL A 96 -14.43 -8.58 -14.48
C VAL A 96 -14.88 -8.60 -15.95
N ARG A 97 -14.75 -7.47 -16.65
CA ARG A 97 -15.11 -7.38 -18.09
C ARG A 97 -14.09 -8.09 -18.97
N LEU A 98 -12.81 -8.01 -18.63
CA LEU A 98 -11.73 -8.63 -19.40
C LEU A 98 -11.52 -10.12 -19.05
N GLY A 99 -12.06 -10.61 -17.93
CA GLY A 99 -11.80 -11.95 -17.44
C GLY A 99 -10.33 -12.16 -17.02
N LEU A 100 -9.62 -11.06 -16.73
CA LEU A 100 -8.21 -11.03 -16.39
C LEU A 100 -8.03 -10.57 -14.95
N GLY A 101 -7.18 -11.26 -14.21
CA GLY A 101 -6.81 -10.88 -12.85
C GLY A 101 -5.31 -11.01 -12.59
N CYS A 102 -4.91 -10.62 -11.40
CA CYS A 102 -3.57 -10.84 -10.90
C CYS A 102 -3.56 -11.02 -9.38
N GLU A 103 -2.48 -11.61 -8.91
CA GLU A 103 -2.04 -11.53 -7.52
C GLU A 103 -0.71 -10.80 -7.48
N ALA A 104 -0.56 -9.86 -6.54
CA ALA A 104 0.68 -9.15 -6.31
C ALA A 104 1.02 -9.19 -4.82
N HIS A 105 2.18 -9.76 -4.50
CA HIS A 105 2.73 -9.80 -3.16
C HIS A 105 3.60 -8.58 -2.95
N ASN A 106 3.27 -7.81 -1.92
CA ASN A 106 3.97 -6.58 -1.59
C ASN A 106 4.11 -6.40 -0.08
N ARG A 107 4.90 -5.43 0.30
CA ARG A 107 4.99 -4.96 1.68
C ARG A 107 4.66 -3.48 1.72
N PHE A 108 3.92 -3.08 2.74
CA PHE A 108 3.80 -1.68 3.10
C PHE A 108 4.91 -1.30 4.06
N ILE A 109 5.58 -0.20 3.76
CA ILE A 109 6.50 0.49 4.67
C ILE A 109 5.77 1.74 5.11
N ASP A 110 5.37 1.77 6.38
CA ASP A 110 4.57 2.86 6.93
C ASP A 110 5.37 3.67 7.95
N ARG A 111 5.24 5.00 7.88
CA ARG A 111 5.57 5.91 8.97
C ARG A 111 4.28 6.23 9.70
N LEU A 112 4.27 6.03 11.00
CA LEU A 112 3.10 6.18 11.86
C LEU A 112 3.41 7.19 12.95
N GLU A 113 2.46 8.06 13.24
CA GLU A 113 2.56 8.98 14.38
C GLU A 113 1.37 8.80 15.31
N ARG A 114 1.65 8.98 16.59
CA ARG A 114 0.63 9.13 17.63
C ARG A 114 0.44 10.61 17.93
N ARG A 115 -0.74 11.12 17.58
CA ARG A 115 -1.21 12.48 17.89
C ARG A 115 -2.45 12.37 18.82
N ASP A 116 -3.11 13.47 19.12
CA ASP A 116 -4.26 13.52 20.05
C ASP A 116 -5.34 12.47 19.74
N ALA A 117 -5.58 12.18 18.48
CA ALA A 117 -6.54 11.18 18.01
C ALA A 117 -6.00 9.72 17.99
N GLY A 118 -4.82 9.46 18.56
CA GLY A 118 -4.17 8.15 18.55
C GLY A 118 -3.22 7.93 17.36
N TRP A 119 -2.87 6.66 17.14
CA TRP A 119 -1.99 6.26 16.03
C TRP A 119 -2.69 6.40 14.69
N ARG A 120 -1.99 6.96 13.70
CA ARG A 120 -2.44 7.03 12.30
C ARG A 120 -1.24 6.94 11.35
N ILE A 121 -1.53 6.59 10.10
CA ILE A 121 -0.53 6.52 9.03
C ILE A 121 -0.21 7.95 8.57
N LEU A 122 1.07 8.33 8.65
CA LEU A 122 1.58 9.57 8.09
C LEU A 122 2.06 9.38 6.65
N HIS A 123 2.73 8.26 6.37
CA HIS A 123 3.19 7.95 5.02
C HIS A 123 3.19 6.44 4.79
N ARG A 124 2.54 5.99 3.73
CA ARG A 124 2.55 4.60 3.27
C ARG A 124 3.23 4.49 1.92
N THR A 125 4.20 3.59 1.80
CA THR A 125 4.86 3.26 0.53
C THR A 125 4.81 1.75 0.31
N SER A 126 4.52 1.33 -0.94
CA SER A 126 4.53 -0.09 -1.31
C SER A 126 5.88 -0.50 -1.89
N VAL A 127 6.35 -1.69 -1.48
CA VAL A 127 7.48 -2.40 -2.08
C VAL A 127 6.97 -3.73 -2.62
N TYR A 128 7.20 -4.03 -3.89
CA TYR A 128 6.63 -5.20 -4.56
C TYR A 128 7.65 -6.35 -4.59
N ASP A 129 7.19 -7.55 -4.20
CA ASP A 129 8.06 -8.71 -4.08
C ASP A 129 7.98 -9.64 -5.29
N PHE A 130 6.77 -10.01 -5.70
CA PHE A 130 6.47 -10.79 -6.91
C PHE A 130 4.96 -10.75 -7.20
N GLY A 131 4.60 -11.18 -8.42
CA GLY A 131 3.20 -11.27 -8.82
C GLY A 131 2.99 -12.18 -10.01
N SER A 132 1.74 -12.54 -10.25
CA SER A 132 1.33 -13.40 -11.37
C SER A 132 -0.04 -12.99 -11.88
N PHE A 133 -0.34 -13.39 -13.13
CA PHE A 133 -1.70 -13.30 -13.67
C PHE A 133 -2.58 -14.41 -13.14
N THR A 134 -3.88 -14.12 -13.05
CA THR A 134 -4.94 -15.11 -12.84
C THR A 134 -5.95 -15.02 -13.98
N PHE A 135 -6.54 -16.15 -14.37
CA PHE A 135 -7.47 -16.25 -15.48
C PHE A 135 -8.79 -16.89 -15.00
N PRO A 136 -9.66 -16.10 -14.34
CA PRO A 136 -10.83 -16.64 -13.62
C PRO A 136 -11.85 -17.35 -14.51
N VAL A 137 -11.94 -16.97 -15.78
CA VAL A 137 -12.95 -17.52 -16.72
C VAL A 137 -12.33 -18.15 -17.96
N GLY A 138 -11.00 -18.24 -18.04
CA GLY A 138 -10.28 -18.79 -19.17
C GLY A 138 -9.07 -17.96 -19.54
N VAL A 139 -8.13 -18.54 -20.30
CA VAL A 139 -6.89 -17.88 -20.69
C VAL A 139 -7.16 -16.65 -21.54
N VAL A 140 -6.55 -15.53 -21.16
CA VAL A 140 -6.58 -14.26 -21.90
C VAL A 140 -5.20 -14.03 -22.49
N GLU A 141 -5.12 -13.56 -23.72
CA GLU A 141 -3.87 -13.18 -24.36
C GLU A 141 -3.28 -11.93 -23.69
N ILE A 142 -1.98 -12.00 -23.39
CA ILE A 142 -1.24 -10.91 -22.76
C ILE A 142 -0.29 -10.30 -23.79
N ASP A 143 -0.40 -8.99 -24.00
CA ASP A 143 0.58 -8.24 -24.79
C ASP A 143 1.91 -8.19 -24.05
N ARG A 144 2.88 -8.97 -24.54
CA ARG A 144 4.22 -9.07 -23.94
C ARG A 144 4.99 -7.76 -24.01
N ALA A 145 4.84 -6.99 -25.09
CA ALA A 145 5.53 -5.72 -25.22
C ALA A 145 5.04 -4.67 -24.21
N ALA A 146 3.75 -4.70 -23.90
CA ALA A 146 3.19 -3.88 -22.82
C ALA A 146 3.66 -4.35 -21.43
N LEU A 147 3.74 -5.66 -21.22
CA LEU A 147 4.19 -6.24 -19.95
C LEU A 147 5.68 -5.92 -19.66
N GLU A 148 6.54 -5.98 -20.65
CA GLU A 148 8.00 -5.77 -20.55
C GLU A 148 8.38 -4.34 -20.15
N LYS A 149 7.43 -3.39 -20.16
CA LYS A 149 7.67 -2.02 -19.66
C LYS A 149 7.87 -1.96 -18.14
N TYR A 150 7.45 -2.99 -17.41
CA TYR A 150 7.38 -2.97 -15.95
C TYR A 150 8.35 -3.98 -15.32
N PRO A 151 8.91 -3.67 -14.13
CA PRO A 151 9.63 -4.65 -13.34
C PRO A 151 8.78 -5.91 -13.11
N ARG A 152 9.45 -7.07 -13.22
CA ARG A 152 8.80 -8.39 -13.14
C ARG A 152 7.94 -8.55 -11.87
N GLU A 153 8.38 -7.96 -10.77
CA GLU A 153 7.78 -8.11 -9.44
C GLU A 153 6.33 -7.61 -9.39
N TYR A 154 6.00 -6.59 -10.18
CA TYR A 154 4.63 -6.08 -10.26
C TYR A 154 4.09 -5.93 -11.70
N ALA A 155 4.76 -6.54 -12.69
CA ALA A 155 4.37 -6.42 -14.08
C ALA A 155 2.91 -6.85 -14.33
N ALA A 156 2.46 -7.95 -13.71
CA ALA A 156 1.07 -8.41 -13.86
C ALA A 156 0.06 -7.40 -13.30
N LEU A 157 0.36 -6.81 -12.14
CA LEU A 157 -0.48 -5.77 -11.55
C LEU A 157 -0.49 -4.51 -12.42
N ALA A 158 0.69 -4.04 -12.84
CA ALA A 158 0.83 -2.85 -13.68
C ALA A 158 0.09 -2.99 -15.02
N TYR A 159 0.22 -4.16 -15.66
CA TYR A 159 -0.50 -4.47 -16.89
C TYR A 159 -2.02 -4.43 -16.68
N LEU A 160 -2.53 -5.11 -15.65
CA LEU A 160 -3.96 -5.11 -15.32
C LEU A 160 -4.48 -3.69 -15.06
N LEU A 161 -3.71 -2.87 -14.33
CA LEU A 161 -4.04 -1.48 -14.07
C LEU A 161 -4.07 -0.66 -15.37
N GLU A 162 -3.06 -0.79 -16.24
CA GLU A 162 -2.99 -0.07 -17.52
C GLU A 162 -4.20 -0.36 -18.41
N VAL A 163 -4.53 -1.65 -18.61
CA VAL A 163 -5.69 -2.05 -19.45
C VAL A 163 -7.04 -1.73 -18.80
N SER A 164 -7.04 -1.39 -17.52
CA SER A 164 -8.22 -0.96 -16.77
C SER A 164 -8.34 0.58 -16.64
N GLY A 165 -7.41 1.34 -17.26
CA GLY A 165 -7.44 2.80 -17.26
C GLY A 165 -6.76 3.49 -16.07
N PHE A 166 -5.93 2.75 -15.32
CA PHE A 166 -5.15 3.26 -14.18
C PHE A 166 -3.65 3.05 -14.40
N PRO A 167 -3.03 3.69 -15.41
CA PRO A 167 -1.66 3.39 -15.80
C PRO A 167 -0.65 3.76 -14.70
N VAL A 168 0.41 2.95 -14.61
CA VAL A 168 1.54 3.18 -13.71
C VAL A 168 2.44 4.27 -14.30
N GLN A 169 2.69 5.35 -13.55
CA GLN A 169 3.35 6.56 -14.05
C GLN A 169 4.88 6.55 -13.88
N ARG A 170 5.42 5.73 -12.99
CA ARG A 170 6.85 5.65 -12.69
C ARG A 170 7.26 4.26 -12.23
N THR A 171 8.56 4.06 -12.05
CA THR A 171 9.07 2.83 -11.41
C THR A 171 8.86 2.91 -9.90
N PHE A 172 8.33 1.83 -9.33
CA PHE A 172 8.15 1.64 -7.89
C PHE A 172 9.18 0.66 -7.33
N ALA A 173 9.36 0.69 -6.01
CA ALA A 173 10.33 -0.15 -5.33
C ALA A 173 9.95 -1.63 -5.46
N THR A 174 10.97 -2.45 -5.76
CA THR A 174 10.87 -3.90 -5.76
C THR A 174 11.82 -4.50 -4.75
N ARG A 175 11.59 -5.75 -4.37
CA ARG A 175 12.42 -6.45 -3.39
C ARG A 175 13.90 -6.43 -3.78
N GLY A 176 14.74 -5.94 -2.89
CA GLY A 176 16.19 -5.84 -3.08
C GLY A 176 16.63 -4.69 -3.97
N SER A 177 15.71 -3.83 -4.45
CA SER A 177 16.05 -2.67 -5.26
C SER A 177 16.69 -1.54 -4.45
N GLU A 178 17.41 -0.66 -5.14
CA GLU A 178 17.94 0.56 -4.53
C GLU A 178 16.83 1.46 -3.99
N LEU A 179 15.66 1.51 -4.67
CA LEU A 179 14.49 2.26 -4.18
C LEU A 179 14.00 1.72 -2.85
N GLU A 180 13.92 0.39 -2.66
CA GLU A 180 13.56 -0.19 -1.36
C GLU A 180 14.55 0.25 -0.27
N ARG A 181 15.84 0.17 -0.56
CA ARG A 181 16.89 0.58 0.38
C ARG A 181 16.73 2.04 0.80
N VAL A 182 16.50 2.93 -0.16
CA VAL A 182 16.30 4.36 0.10
C VAL A 182 15.05 4.62 0.94
N ILE A 183 13.92 3.93 0.62
CA ILE A 183 12.67 4.05 1.37
C ILE A 183 12.87 3.63 2.83
N LYS A 184 13.49 2.46 3.06
CA LYS A 184 13.74 1.96 4.42
C LYS A 184 14.69 2.86 5.21
N GLN A 185 15.79 3.30 4.59
CA GLN A 185 16.73 4.20 5.23
C GLN A 185 16.05 5.53 5.60
N SER A 186 15.33 6.13 4.66
CA SER A 186 14.59 7.37 4.91
C SER A 186 13.52 7.24 6.00
N ALA A 187 12.88 6.06 6.11
CA ALA A 187 11.93 5.79 7.18
C ALA A 187 12.62 5.70 8.54
N MET A 188 13.77 5.03 8.62
CA MET A 188 14.55 4.93 9.86
C MET A 188 15.16 6.27 10.26
N ASP A 189 15.72 7.03 9.32
CA ASP A 189 16.22 8.39 9.59
C ASP A 189 15.12 9.31 10.13
N TRP A 190 13.89 9.17 9.60
CA TRP A 190 12.73 9.91 10.12
C TRP A 190 12.36 9.46 11.54
N LEU A 191 12.40 8.15 11.81
CA LEU A 191 12.11 7.60 13.14
C LEU A 191 13.07 8.11 14.21
N GLU A 192 14.36 8.22 13.88
CA GLU A 192 15.43 8.61 14.78
C GLU A 192 15.53 10.14 15.01
N ARG A 193 14.92 10.96 14.13
CA ARG A 193 14.91 12.41 14.37
C ARG A 193 14.24 12.71 15.70
N GLN A 194 14.97 13.40 16.59
CA GLN A 194 14.34 13.92 17.80
C GLN A 194 13.23 14.90 17.39
N ALA A 195 12.09 14.82 18.08
CA ALA A 195 11.08 15.86 17.95
C ALA A 195 11.76 17.20 18.29
N GLN A 196 11.82 18.13 17.35
CA GLN A 196 12.24 19.49 17.66
C GLN A 196 11.17 20.06 18.58
N LEU A 197 11.56 20.26 19.86
CA LEU A 197 10.78 20.94 20.90
C LEU A 197 10.51 22.39 20.49
#